data_a3a03e1f3dbeac03729ebfd5e9867567
#
_entry.id   a3a03e1f3dbeac03729ebfd5e9867567
#
_cell.length_a   1.000
_cell.length_b   1.000
_cell.length_c   1.000
_cell.angle_alpha   90.00
_cell.angle_beta   90.00
_cell.angle_gamma   90.00
#
_symmetry.space_group_name_H-M   'P 1'
#
loop_
_entity.id
_entity.type
_entity.pdbx_description
1 polymer ?
#
loop_
_entity_poly.entity_id
_entity_poly.type
_entity_poly.pdbx_seq_one_letter_code
_entity_poly.pdbx_strand_id
1 'polypeptide(L)'
;MRPYVLLSAAMSADGYIDDSSDRRLILSGPADLDQVDAVRAESDAILVGARTVRRDNPGLRVRSADRRAEREGAGRPPSPVRVTLTKSGGLDPAARFFAADDGVDRLVYAPAGVAGALRARLGAAATVVAGAEPLALDGLLADLAGRGIGGLMVEGGAEVLGQFLAAGLADELRLAVAPVLVADPSAPRLIAVPPGEPVPEAWPPRLRLAEVGQAGRMAVLRYRLIAAETV
;
A
#
# COMPACT_ATOMS: atom_id res chain seq x y z
N MET A 1 -15.64 4.25 12.97
CA MET A 1 -15.72 3.81 11.53
C MET A 1 -14.28 3.69 11.04
N ARG A 2 -13.90 2.61 10.30
CA ARG A 2 -12.55 2.49 9.76
C ARG A 2 -12.37 3.34 8.49
N PRO A 3 -11.14 3.66 8.09
CA PRO A 3 -10.87 4.27 6.79
C PRO A 3 -11.40 3.44 5.62
N TYR A 4 -11.78 4.10 4.53
CA TYR A 4 -11.97 3.44 3.24
C TYR A 4 -10.62 2.97 2.71
N VAL A 5 -10.51 1.70 2.34
CA VAL A 5 -9.24 1.08 1.95
C VAL A 5 -9.25 0.76 0.46
N LEU A 6 -8.42 1.48 -0.29
CA LEU A 6 -8.14 1.24 -1.71
C LEU A 6 -6.82 0.50 -1.84
N LEU A 7 -6.84 -0.71 -2.38
CA LEU A 7 -5.63 -1.41 -2.82
C LEU A 7 -5.27 -0.95 -4.23
N SER A 8 -4.02 -0.57 -4.46
CA SER A 8 -3.55 -0.14 -5.79
C SER A 8 -2.29 -0.90 -6.18
N ALA A 9 -2.33 -1.59 -7.31
CA ALA A 9 -1.22 -2.37 -7.83
C ALA A 9 -1.13 -2.33 -9.35
N ALA A 10 0.09 -2.57 -9.86
CA ALA A 10 0.33 -2.92 -11.26
C ALA A 10 0.83 -4.36 -11.34
N MET A 11 0.40 -5.08 -12.37
CA MET A 11 0.88 -6.44 -12.64
C MET A 11 1.13 -6.63 -14.15
N SER A 12 1.91 -7.66 -14.47
CA SER A 12 2.02 -8.18 -15.83
C SER A 12 0.70 -8.83 -16.29
N ALA A 13 0.53 -9.06 -17.58
CA ALA A 13 -0.67 -9.69 -18.12
C ALA A 13 -0.88 -11.13 -17.61
N ASP A 14 0.17 -11.77 -17.12
CA ASP A 14 0.16 -13.10 -16.50
C ASP A 14 0.20 -13.09 -14.95
N GLY A 15 0.02 -11.91 -14.32
CA GLY A 15 -0.28 -11.78 -12.90
C GLY A 15 0.92 -11.61 -11.95
N TYR A 16 2.07 -11.18 -12.45
CA TYR A 16 3.26 -10.92 -11.64
C TYR A 16 3.44 -9.41 -11.37
N ILE A 17 3.95 -9.06 -10.19
CA ILE A 17 4.21 -7.67 -9.79
C ILE A 17 5.69 -7.29 -9.92
N ASP A 18 6.54 -8.25 -10.18
CA ASP A 18 7.97 -8.11 -10.40
C ASP A 18 8.49 -9.35 -11.12
N ASP A 19 9.76 -9.40 -11.47
CA ASP A 19 10.46 -10.60 -11.91
C ASP A 19 11.38 -11.13 -10.79
N SER A 20 12.12 -12.21 -11.06
CA SER A 20 13.07 -12.80 -10.11
C SER A 20 14.47 -12.16 -10.16
N SER A 21 14.67 -11.13 -10.99
CA SER A 21 15.96 -10.45 -11.10
C SER A 21 16.24 -9.52 -9.90
N ASP A 22 17.49 -9.11 -9.75
CA ASP A 22 17.89 -8.11 -8.74
C ASP A 22 17.44 -6.68 -9.11
N ARG A 23 17.00 -6.47 -10.35
CA ARG A 23 16.49 -5.18 -10.82
C ARG A 23 14.97 -5.17 -10.72
N ARG A 24 14.43 -4.08 -10.19
CA ARG A 24 12.98 -3.89 -10.16
C ARG A 24 12.41 -3.85 -11.57
N LEU A 25 11.43 -4.71 -11.86
CA LEU A 25 10.64 -4.64 -13.08
C LEU A 25 9.70 -3.43 -13.03
N ILE A 26 9.84 -2.52 -14.01
CA ILE A 26 8.96 -1.34 -14.11
C ILE A 26 7.79 -1.69 -15.02
N LEU A 27 6.64 -1.97 -14.42
CA LEU A 27 5.40 -2.29 -15.13
C LEU A 27 4.64 -1.02 -15.54
N SER A 28 4.60 -0.01 -14.65
CA SER A 28 3.83 1.21 -14.84
C SER A 28 4.50 2.19 -15.79
N GLY A 29 3.79 2.59 -16.84
CA GLY A 29 4.21 3.68 -17.71
C GLY A 29 3.83 5.07 -17.17
N PRO A 30 4.27 6.16 -17.85
CA PRO A 30 4.01 7.53 -17.37
C PRO A 30 2.53 7.85 -17.11
N ALA A 31 1.63 7.39 -17.98
CA ALA A 31 0.19 7.62 -17.84
C ALA A 31 -0.41 6.91 -16.62
N ASP A 32 0.04 5.67 -16.31
CA ASP A 32 -0.39 4.98 -15.09
C ASP A 32 0.18 5.66 -13.84
N LEU A 33 1.45 6.07 -13.89
CA LEU A 33 2.08 6.80 -12.79
C LEU A 33 1.39 8.14 -12.50
N ASP A 34 0.82 8.81 -13.51
CA ASP A 34 0.03 10.02 -13.31
C ASP A 34 -1.34 9.72 -12.68
N GLN A 35 -2.02 8.63 -13.11
CA GLN A 35 -3.25 8.19 -12.47
C GLN A 35 -3.02 7.76 -11.01
N VAL A 36 -1.91 7.04 -10.71
CA VAL A 36 -1.51 6.71 -9.33
C VAL A 36 -1.28 7.98 -8.52
N ASP A 37 -0.65 8.99 -9.10
CA ASP A 37 -0.40 10.28 -8.45
C ASP A 37 -1.70 11.02 -8.12
N ALA A 38 -2.72 10.94 -9.01
CA ALA A 38 -4.04 11.48 -8.75
C ALA A 38 -4.71 10.77 -7.57
N VAL A 39 -4.69 9.44 -7.54
CA VAL A 39 -5.23 8.66 -6.40
C VAL A 39 -4.52 8.97 -5.09
N ARG A 40 -3.18 9.16 -5.12
CA ARG A 40 -2.43 9.64 -3.94
C ARG A 40 -2.94 10.99 -3.48
N ALA A 41 -3.18 11.91 -4.41
CA ALA A 41 -3.68 13.24 -4.07
C ALA A 41 -5.06 13.23 -3.42
N GLU A 42 -5.90 12.26 -3.70
CA GLU A 42 -7.21 12.07 -3.08
C GLU A 42 -7.13 11.41 -1.69
N SER A 43 -6.12 10.57 -1.44
CA SER A 43 -5.97 9.80 -0.22
C SER A 43 -5.50 10.63 0.98
N ASP A 44 -5.86 10.21 2.20
CA ASP A 44 -5.35 10.81 3.44
C ASP A 44 -4.06 10.15 3.90
N ALA A 45 -3.92 8.85 3.66
CA ALA A 45 -2.71 8.09 3.96
C ALA A 45 -2.34 7.11 2.84
N ILE A 46 -1.04 6.79 2.74
CA ILE A 46 -0.50 5.77 1.85
C ILE A 46 0.26 4.75 2.68
N LEU A 47 -0.07 3.46 2.51
CA LEU A 47 0.57 2.36 3.20
C LEU A 47 1.37 1.47 2.23
N VAL A 48 2.59 1.13 2.62
CA VAL A 48 3.41 0.09 2.00
C VAL A 48 4.05 -0.80 3.07
N GLY A 49 4.33 -2.05 2.74
CA GLY A 49 5.07 -2.94 3.63
C GLY A 49 6.55 -2.55 3.77
N ALA A 50 7.17 -2.86 4.91
CA ALA A 50 8.58 -2.57 5.16
C ALA A 50 9.53 -3.22 4.14
N ARG A 51 9.15 -4.36 3.53
CA ARG A 51 9.93 -4.97 2.43
C ARG A 51 9.99 -4.04 1.21
N THR A 52 8.87 -3.41 0.85
CA THR A 52 8.79 -2.40 -0.22
C THR A 52 9.64 -1.18 0.11
N VAL A 53 9.63 -0.70 1.38
CA VAL A 53 10.50 0.41 1.81
C VAL A 53 11.97 0.04 1.60
N ARG A 54 12.39 -1.16 1.98
CA ARG A 54 13.80 -1.61 1.85
C ARG A 54 14.22 -1.84 0.42
N ARG A 55 13.37 -2.46 -0.41
CA ARG A 55 13.72 -2.87 -1.77
C ARG A 55 13.61 -1.72 -2.77
N ASP A 56 12.49 -0.98 -2.72
CA ASP A 56 12.13 -0.01 -3.74
C ASP A 56 12.46 1.43 -3.31
N ASN A 57 12.74 1.64 -2.04
CA ASN A 57 13.04 2.94 -1.44
C ASN A 57 12.09 4.05 -1.91
N PRO A 58 10.75 3.89 -1.80
CA PRO A 58 9.78 4.81 -2.36
C PRO A 58 9.64 6.07 -1.51
N GLY A 59 9.47 7.23 -2.17
CA GLY A 59 9.20 8.49 -1.46
C GLY A 59 7.72 8.72 -1.13
N LEU A 60 6.79 8.00 -1.79
CA LEU A 60 5.32 8.04 -1.58
C LEU A 60 4.73 9.46 -1.55
N ARG A 61 5.17 10.32 -2.45
CA ARG A 61 4.71 11.71 -2.53
C ARG A 61 3.74 11.91 -3.67
N VAL A 62 2.90 12.92 -3.58
CA VAL A 62 2.22 13.51 -4.73
C VAL A 62 3.28 14.23 -5.56
N ARG A 63 3.40 13.89 -6.85
CA ARG A 63 4.44 14.41 -7.76
C ARG A 63 4.03 15.70 -8.45
N SER A 64 2.75 15.77 -8.88
CA SER A 64 2.19 16.96 -9.53
C SER A 64 2.20 18.16 -8.57
N ALA A 65 2.77 19.28 -9.03
CA ALA A 65 2.76 20.53 -8.27
C ALA A 65 1.33 21.05 -8.09
N ASP A 66 0.51 20.94 -9.12
CA ASP A 66 -0.88 21.40 -9.10
C ASP A 66 -1.70 20.64 -8.07
N ARG A 67 -1.61 19.30 -8.07
CA ARG A 67 -2.30 18.45 -7.09
C ARG A 67 -1.83 18.74 -5.65
N ARG A 68 -0.54 19.06 -5.44
CA ARG A 68 -0.06 19.49 -4.12
C ARG A 68 -0.68 20.82 -3.71
N ALA A 69 -0.71 21.80 -4.62
CA ALA A 69 -1.33 23.10 -4.36
C ALA A 69 -2.83 22.98 -4.08
N GLU A 70 -3.55 22.12 -4.81
CA GLU A 70 -4.97 21.83 -4.56
C GLU A 70 -5.18 21.24 -3.15
N ARG A 71 -4.31 20.30 -2.71
CA ARG A 71 -4.37 19.74 -1.35
C ARG A 71 -4.14 20.80 -0.29
N GLU A 72 -3.12 21.63 -0.46
CA GLU A 72 -2.77 22.74 0.47
C GLU A 72 -3.89 23.78 0.52
N GLY A 73 -4.48 24.13 -0.62
CA GLY A 73 -5.65 25.00 -0.72
C GLY A 73 -6.90 24.44 -0.02
N ALA A 74 -7.01 23.14 0.10
CA ALA A 74 -8.03 22.43 0.88
C ALA A 74 -7.67 22.21 2.36
N GLY A 75 -6.57 22.80 2.84
CA GLY A 75 -6.08 22.66 4.22
C GLY A 75 -5.46 21.28 4.53
N ARG A 76 -5.07 20.51 3.51
CA ARG A 76 -4.44 19.20 3.65
C ARG A 76 -2.92 19.32 3.44
N PRO A 77 -2.10 18.43 4.04
CA PRO A 77 -0.68 18.37 3.71
C PRO A 77 -0.44 18.14 2.21
N PRO A 78 0.71 18.57 1.62
CA PRO A 78 0.99 18.45 0.19
C PRO A 78 1.03 16.99 -0.30
N SER A 79 1.20 16.04 0.60
CA SER A 79 1.14 14.59 0.32
C SER A 79 0.42 13.87 1.45
N PRO A 80 -0.12 12.67 1.22
CA PRO A 80 -0.73 11.86 2.27
C PRO A 80 0.26 11.45 3.36
N VAL A 81 -0.26 11.17 4.56
CA VAL A 81 0.49 10.52 5.65
C VAL A 81 1.11 9.22 5.15
N ARG A 82 2.41 9.04 5.40
CA ARG A 82 3.11 7.81 4.99
C ARG A 82 3.03 6.77 6.09
N VAL A 83 2.56 5.59 5.73
CA VAL A 83 2.36 4.49 6.66
C VAL A 83 3.17 3.28 6.22
N THR A 84 3.88 2.64 7.14
CA THR A 84 4.50 1.34 6.90
C THR A 84 4.27 0.42 8.10
N LEU A 85 4.25 -0.89 7.83
CA LEU A 85 4.20 -1.90 8.87
C LEU A 85 5.41 -2.83 8.76
N THR A 86 5.95 -3.25 9.91
CA THR A 86 7.13 -4.10 9.97
C THR A 86 7.01 -5.12 11.10
N LYS A 87 7.37 -6.38 10.82
CA LYS A 87 7.45 -7.44 11.84
C LYS A 87 8.77 -7.38 12.62
N SER A 88 9.88 -6.99 11.97
CA SER A 88 11.25 -7.10 12.52
C SER A 88 11.93 -5.77 12.84
N GLY A 89 11.32 -4.62 12.50
CA GLY A 89 11.91 -3.31 12.76
C GLY A 89 13.13 -2.93 11.89
N GLY A 90 13.48 -3.71 10.87
CA GLY A 90 14.64 -3.47 10.01
C GLY A 90 14.40 -2.34 9.00
N LEU A 91 14.19 -1.12 9.46
CA LEU A 91 14.02 0.08 8.62
C LEU A 91 15.23 1.00 8.77
N ASP A 92 15.70 1.56 7.65
CA ASP A 92 16.78 2.53 7.59
C ASP A 92 16.19 3.94 7.67
N PRO A 93 16.57 4.78 8.68
CA PRO A 93 16.11 6.17 8.77
C PRO A 93 16.54 7.04 7.58
N ALA A 94 17.58 6.67 6.83
CA ALA A 94 17.99 7.34 5.61
C ALA A 94 17.15 7.00 4.38
N ALA A 95 16.22 6.03 4.47
CA ALA A 95 15.35 5.70 3.35
C ALA A 95 14.50 6.90 2.93
N ARG A 96 14.24 7.04 1.62
CA ARG A 96 13.43 8.14 1.05
C ARG A 96 12.04 8.24 1.66
N PHE A 97 11.51 7.15 2.21
CA PHE A 97 10.28 7.13 2.99
C PHE A 97 10.34 8.11 4.18
N PHE A 98 11.50 8.21 4.83
CA PHE A 98 11.72 9.05 6.02
C PHE A 98 12.36 10.41 5.70
N ALA A 99 13.11 10.50 4.60
CA ALA A 99 14.03 11.61 4.31
C ALA A 99 13.36 12.91 3.85
N ALA A 100 12.03 12.97 3.74
CA ALA A 100 11.38 14.17 3.24
C ALA A 100 11.10 15.16 4.37
N ASP A 101 11.61 16.37 4.22
CA ASP A 101 11.23 17.54 5.01
C ASP A 101 10.07 18.27 4.31
N ASP A 102 8.90 17.63 4.31
CA ASP A 102 7.68 18.11 3.65
C ASP A 102 6.51 18.29 4.62
N GLY A 103 6.78 18.28 5.93
CA GLY A 103 5.77 18.45 6.97
C GLY A 103 4.73 17.34 7.05
N VAL A 104 4.94 16.21 6.32
CA VAL A 104 4.00 15.09 6.29
C VAL A 104 4.36 14.06 7.34
N ASP A 105 3.39 13.63 8.12
CA ASP A 105 3.56 12.58 9.15
C ASP A 105 3.98 11.24 8.54
N ARG A 106 4.77 10.50 9.32
CA ARG A 106 5.24 9.15 9.00
C ARG A 106 4.92 8.23 10.18
N LEU A 107 4.12 7.21 9.92
CA LEU A 107 3.69 6.26 10.91
C LEU A 107 4.31 4.89 10.62
N VAL A 108 4.90 4.28 11.63
CA VAL A 108 5.48 2.94 11.54
C VAL A 108 4.80 2.04 12.56
N TYR A 109 4.05 1.07 12.09
CA TYR A 109 3.39 0.07 12.94
C TYR A 109 4.30 -1.13 13.12
N ALA A 110 4.54 -1.52 14.37
CA ALA A 110 5.40 -2.65 14.72
C ALA A 110 4.86 -3.38 15.97
N PRO A 111 5.14 -4.69 16.12
CA PRO A 111 4.85 -5.41 17.35
C PRO A 111 5.48 -4.73 18.56
N ALA A 112 4.84 -4.83 19.73
CA ALA A 112 5.29 -4.18 20.96
C ALA A 112 6.75 -4.53 21.32
N GLY A 113 7.16 -5.78 21.12
CA GLY A 113 8.52 -6.24 21.36
C GLY A 113 9.60 -5.59 20.50
N VAL A 114 9.22 -5.05 19.33
CA VAL A 114 10.15 -4.41 18.37
C VAL A 114 10.10 -2.88 18.46
N ALA A 115 8.96 -2.33 18.89
CA ALA A 115 8.68 -0.90 18.83
C ALA A 115 9.68 -0.03 19.60
N GLY A 116 10.20 -0.48 20.74
CA GLY A 116 11.17 0.26 21.56
C GLY A 116 12.48 0.52 20.82
N ALA A 117 13.09 -0.53 20.28
CA ALA A 117 14.33 -0.44 19.51
C ALA A 117 14.13 0.38 18.22
N LEU A 118 12.95 0.25 17.61
CA LEU A 118 12.62 1.00 16.39
C LEU A 118 12.46 2.50 16.66
N ARG A 119 11.83 2.91 17.77
CA ARG A 119 11.78 4.32 18.22
C ARG A 119 13.16 4.92 18.41
N ALA A 120 14.05 4.20 19.08
CA ALA A 120 15.44 4.64 19.27
C ALA A 120 16.17 4.82 17.94
N ARG A 121 15.93 3.93 16.96
CA ARG A 121 16.57 3.99 15.63
C ARG A 121 16.04 5.11 14.76
N LEU A 122 14.73 5.30 14.71
CA LEU A 122 14.07 6.27 13.81
C LEU A 122 14.04 7.68 14.43
N GLY A 123 14.09 7.82 15.75
CA GLY A 123 14.06 9.12 16.42
C GLY A 123 12.86 9.97 15.95
N ALA A 124 13.14 11.19 15.57
CA ALA A 124 12.15 12.15 15.07
C ALA A 124 11.68 11.87 13.61
N ALA A 125 12.31 10.92 12.90
CA ALA A 125 11.97 10.66 11.49
C ALA A 125 10.58 10.03 11.30
N ALA A 126 10.02 9.37 12.34
CA ALA A 126 8.69 8.77 12.29
C ALA A 126 8.09 8.53 13.68
N THR A 127 6.77 8.53 13.76
CA THR A 127 6.02 8.05 14.93
C THR A 127 5.90 6.54 14.86
N VAL A 128 6.46 5.82 15.85
CA VAL A 128 6.34 4.36 15.96
C VAL A 128 5.16 3.99 16.84
N VAL A 129 4.16 3.34 16.26
CA VAL A 129 2.97 2.82 16.94
C VAL A 129 3.20 1.35 17.28
N ALA A 130 3.13 1.02 18.58
CA ALA A 130 3.22 -0.36 19.04
C ALA A 130 1.85 -1.04 18.89
N GLY A 131 1.82 -2.17 18.22
CA GLY A 131 0.63 -3.01 18.04
C GLY A 131 0.73 -4.36 18.73
N ALA A 132 -0.29 -5.18 18.53
CA ALA A 132 -0.33 -6.57 18.99
C ALA A 132 0.73 -7.42 18.29
N GLU A 133 0.93 -8.64 18.77
CA GLU A 133 1.81 -9.65 18.17
C GLU A 133 1.00 -10.95 17.94
N PRO A 134 0.72 -11.31 16.68
CA PRO A 134 1.05 -10.61 15.43
C PRO A 134 0.33 -9.27 15.27
N LEU A 135 0.87 -8.40 14.40
CA LEU A 135 0.30 -7.08 14.14
C LEU A 135 -1.07 -7.22 13.45
N ALA A 136 -2.13 -6.76 14.11
CA ALA A 136 -3.49 -6.83 13.62
C ALA A 136 -3.83 -5.59 12.76
N LEU A 137 -4.32 -5.81 11.53
CA LEU A 137 -4.72 -4.73 10.62
C LEU A 137 -5.92 -3.92 11.13
N ASP A 138 -6.84 -4.56 11.86
CA ASP A 138 -7.97 -3.85 12.49
C ASP A 138 -7.51 -2.79 13.48
N GLY A 139 -6.52 -3.12 14.30
CA GLY A 139 -5.92 -2.18 15.25
C GLY A 139 -5.20 -1.03 14.54
N LEU A 140 -4.50 -1.31 13.44
CA LEU A 140 -3.89 -0.29 12.58
C LEU A 140 -4.95 0.65 12.00
N LEU A 141 -6.03 0.11 11.43
CA LEU A 141 -7.10 0.91 10.84
C LEU A 141 -7.85 1.73 11.91
N ALA A 142 -8.04 1.18 13.11
CA ALA A 142 -8.66 1.91 14.22
C ALA A 142 -7.80 3.10 14.68
N ASP A 143 -6.47 2.93 14.79
CA ASP A 143 -5.55 4.04 15.12
C ASP A 143 -5.54 5.10 14.02
N LEU A 144 -5.49 4.69 12.74
CA LEU A 144 -5.59 5.64 11.61
C LEU A 144 -6.90 6.44 11.64
N ALA A 145 -8.03 5.78 11.89
CA ALA A 145 -9.31 6.46 12.04
C ALA A 145 -9.30 7.47 13.21
N GLY A 146 -8.71 7.09 14.35
CA GLY A 146 -8.53 7.96 15.50
C GLY A 146 -7.67 9.20 15.21
N ARG A 147 -6.82 9.14 14.19
CA ARG A 147 -6.02 10.27 13.69
C ARG A 147 -6.74 11.11 12.63
N GLY A 148 -7.99 10.80 12.31
CA GLY A 148 -8.77 11.52 11.30
C GLY A 148 -8.51 11.05 9.85
N ILE A 149 -7.84 9.91 9.64
CA ILE A 149 -7.63 9.32 8.32
C ILE A 149 -8.93 8.64 7.87
N GLY A 150 -9.56 9.17 6.83
CA GLY A 150 -10.79 8.64 6.23
C GLY A 150 -10.55 7.76 5.01
N GLY A 151 -9.45 7.99 4.28
CA GLY A 151 -9.06 7.25 3.07
C GLY A 151 -7.63 6.74 3.12
N LEU A 152 -7.44 5.42 3.01
CA LEU A 152 -6.15 4.75 2.98
C LEU A 152 -5.90 4.11 1.62
N MET A 153 -4.84 4.52 0.93
CA MET A 153 -4.32 3.85 -0.25
C MET A 153 -3.22 2.85 0.17
N VAL A 154 -3.36 1.59 -0.20
CA VAL A 154 -2.34 0.54 0.02
C VAL A 154 -1.67 0.22 -1.32
N GLU A 155 -0.38 0.58 -1.45
CA GLU A 155 0.37 0.42 -2.71
C GLU A 155 1.26 -0.84 -2.76
N GLY A 156 1.14 -1.73 -1.78
CA GLY A 156 1.85 -3.00 -1.84
C GLY A 156 2.84 -3.21 -0.68
N GLY A 157 3.70 -4.25 -0.62
CA GLY A 157 3.88 -5.41 -1.51
C GLY A 157 2.81 -6.50 -1.42
N ALA A 158 3.05 -7.58 -2.16
CA ALA A 158 2.13 -8.69 -2.30
C ALA A 158 1.58 -9.25 -0.98
N GLU A 159 2.44 -9.40 0.03
CA GLU A 159 2.03 -9.89 1.36
C GLU A 159 1.03 -8.94 2.03
N VAL A 160 1.25 -7.62 1.94
CA VAL A 160 0.35 -6.62 2.55
C VAL A 160 -0.99 -6.59 1.83
N LEU A 161 -0.98 -6.61 0.49
CA LEU A 161 -2.21 -6.70 -0.29
C LEU A 161 -2.99 -7.97 0.05
N GLY A 162 -2.29 -9.11 0.12
CA GLY A 162 -2.87 -10.40 0.52
C GLY A 162 -3.49 -10.36 1.92
N GLN A 163 -2.83 -9.75 2.90
CA GLN A 163 -3.35 -9.60 4.27
C GLN A 163 -4.63 -8.76 4.32
N PHE A 164 -4.69 -7.63 3.61
CA PHE A 164 -5.91 -6.81 3.56
C PHE A 164 -7.08 -7.56 2.91
N LEU A 165 -6.81 -8.30 1.83
CA LEU A 165 -7.83 -9.12 1.16
C LEU A 165 -8.29 -10.28 2.03
N ALA A 166 -7.35 -11.00 2.66
CA ALA A 166 -7.65 -12.12 3.53
C ALA A 166 -8.45 -11.72 4.77
N ALA A 167 -8.17 -10.53 5.32
CA ALA A 167 -8.91 -10.00 6.46
C ALA A 167 -10.28 -9.37 6.08
N GLY A 168 -10.63 -9.27 4.80
CA GLY A 168 -11.84 -8.58 4.35
C GLY A 168 -11.83 -7.07 4.64
N LEU A 169 -10.64 -6.47 4.74
CA LEU A 169 -10.44 -5.08 5.14
C LEU A 169 -10.19 -4.12 3.96
N ALA A 170 -10.34 -4.59 2.73
CA ALA A 170 -10.28 -3.78 1.53
C ALA A 170 -11.69 -3.47 1.01
N ASP A 171 -11.90 -2.26 0.51
CA ASP A 171 -13.16 -1.82 -0.11
C ASP A 171 -13.07 -1.81 -1.63
N GLU A 172 -11.90 -1.48 -2.16
CA GLU A 172 -11.66 -1.35 -3.59
C GLU A 172 -10.26 -1.86 -3.98
N LEU A 173 -10.16 -2.42 -5.19
CA LEU A 173 -8.91 -2.78 -5.84
C LEU A 173 -8.80 -2.03 -7.18
N ARG A 174 -7.80 -1.17 -7.31
CA ARG A 174 -7.32 -0.62 -8.59
C ARG A 174 -6.18 -1.50 -9.10
N LEU A 175 -6.35 -2.07 -10.27
CA LEU A 175 -5.40 -2.99 -10.89
C LEU A 175 -5.02 -2.48 -12.28
N ALA A 176 -3.74 -2.09 -12.45
CA ALA A 176 -3.18 -1.74 -13.75
C ALA A 176 -2.48 -2.96 -14.35
N VAL A 177 -2.91 -3.40 -15.52
CA VAL A 177 -2.37 -4.56 -16.22
C VAL A 177 -1.45 -4.10 -17.34
N ALA A 178 -0.14 -4.36 -17.18
CA ALA A 178 0.87 -4.04 -18.17
C ALA A 178 0.88 -5.07 -19.30
N PRO A 179 1.11 -4.67 -20.56
CA PRO A 179 1.21 -5.58 -21.71
C PRO A 179 2.59 -6.28 -21.74
N VAL A 180 2.92 -6.99 -20.67
CA VAL A 180 4.17 -7.72 -20.44
C VAL A 180 3.83 -9.08 -19.89
N LEU A 181 4.56 -10.10 -20.31
CA LEU A 181 4.52 -11.45 -19.75
C LEU A 181 5.85 -11.71 -19.03
N VAL A 182 5.79 -12.14 -17.78
CA VAL A 182 6.96 -12.48 -16.97
C VAL A 182 7.31 -13.96 -17.11
N ALA A 183 6.29 -14.82 -17.06
CA ALA A 183 6.39 -16.27 -17.26
C ALA A 183 7.45 -16.97 -16.36
N ASP A 184 7.72 -16.42 -15.18
CA ASP A 184 8.70 -16.94 -14.23
C ASP A 184 7.98 -17.43 -12.96
N PRO A 185 7.90 -18.75 -12.71
CA PRO A 185 7.22 -19.30 -11.53
C PRO A 185 7.80 -18.86 -10.17
N SER A 186 9.06 -18.39 -10.16
CA SER A 186 9.74 -17.89 -8.95
C SER A 186 9.46 -16.41 -8.67
N ALA A 187 8.91 -15.68 -9.64
CA ALA A 187 8.59 -14.27 -9.52
C ALA A 187 7.39 -14.02 -8.61
N PRO A 188 7.35 -12.87 -7.91
CA PRO A 188 6.26 -12.57 -6.99
C PRO A 188 4.94 -12.28 -7.74
N ARG A 189 3.88 -12.96 -7.34
CA ARG A 189 2.53 -12.70 -7.82
C ARG A 189 1.89 -11.51 -7.10
N LEU A 190 0.85 -10.95 -7.69
CA LEU A 190 0.08 -9.82 -7.14
C LEU A 190 -0.37 -10.07 -5.70
N ILE A 191 -0.80 -11.28 -5.41
CA ILE A 191 -1.27 -11.69 -4.09
C ILE A 191 -0.46 -12.88 -3.65
N ALA A 192 0.17 -12.76 -2.47
CA ALA A 192 0.83 -13.85 -1.79
C ALA A 192 0.10 -14.10 -0.46
N VAL A 193 -0.46 -15.29 -0.31
CA VAL A 193 -0.86 -15.81 1.00
C VAL A 193 0.39 -16.48 1.58
N PRO A 194 0.87 -16.06 2.76
CA PRO A 194 2.07 -16.65 3.35
C PRO A 194 1.89 -18.18 3.53
N PRO A 195 2.92 -18.99 3.22
CA PRO A 195 2.84 -20.43 3.44
C PRO A 195 2.56 -20.75 4.92
N GLY A 196 1.56 -21.61 5.16
CA GLY A 196 1.18 -22.04 6.50
C GLY A 196 0.19 -21.14 7.23
N GLU A 197 -0.20 -20.00 6.66
CA GLU A 197 -1.35 -19.27 7.19
C GLU A 197 -2.66 -19.90 6.69
N PRO A 198 -3.66 -20.04 7.57
CA PRO A 198 -4.95 -20.58 7.16
C PRO A 198 -5.58 -19.68 6.09
N VAL A 199 -6.07 -20.29 5.03
CA VAL A 199 -6.87 -19.58 4.03
C VAL A 199 -8.17 -19.17 4.73
N PRO A 200 -8.52 -17.87 4.77
CA PRO A 200 -9.73 -17.41 5.44
C PRO A 200 -10.98 -18.09 4.88
N GLU A 201 -11.99 -18.28 5.73
CA GLU A 201 -13.27 -18.90 5.32
C GLU A 201 -13.93 -18.14 4.15
N ALA A 202 -13.76 -16.82 4.10
CA ALA A 202 -14.25 -15.95 3.02
C ALA A 202 -13.36 -15.94 1.76
N TRP A 203 -12.37 -16.81 1.66
CA TRP A 203 -11.48 -16.88 0.49
C TRP A 203 -12.04 -17.86 -0.58
N PRO A 204 -11.92 -17.52 -1.89
CA PRO A 204 -11.35 -16.31 -2.46
C PRO A 204 -12.28 -15.10 -2.35
N PRO A 205 -11.73 -13.89 -2.15
CA PRO A 205 -12.54 -12.68 -2.11
C PRO A 205 -13.25 -12.46 -3.45
N ARG A 206 -14.52 -12.09 -3.40
CA ARG A 206 -15.30 -11.81 -4.59
C ARG A 206 -15.18 -10.34 -4.99
N LEU A 207 -15.06 -10.10 -6.28
CA LEU A 207 -14.87 -8.78 -6.86
C LEU A 207 -16.00 -8.47 -7.85
N ARG A 208 -16.54 -7.25 -7.76
CA ARG A 208 -17.44 -6.69 -8.75
C ARG A 208 -16.73 -5.62 -9.55
N LEU A 209 -16.66 -5.78 -10.86
CA LEU A 209 -16.10 -4.78 -11.75
C LEU A 209 -16.91 -3.48 -11.64
N ALA A 210 -16.24 -2.38 -11.32
CA ALA A 210 -16.82 -1.06 -11.20
C ALA A 210 -16.46 -0.18 -12.40
N GLU A 211 -15.23 -0.29 -12.89
CA GLU A 211 -14.74 0.55 -13.99
C GLU A 211 -13.68 -0.19 -14.81
N VAL A 212 -13.65 0.05 -16.11
CA VAL A 212 -12.59 -0.35 -17.04
C VAL A 212 -12.08 0.90 -17.74
N GLY A 213 -10.77 1.11 -17.65
CA GLY A 213 -10.10 2.26 -18.26
C GLY A 213 -8.78 1.87 -18.91
N GLN A 214 -8.08 2.87 -19.41
CA GLN A 214 -6.77 2.74 -20.01
C GLN A 214 -5.82 3.82 -19.48
N ALA A 215 -4.57 3.43 -19.24
CA ALA A 215 -3.49 4.35 -18.88
C ALA A 215 -2.30 4.10 -19.81
N GLY A 216 -2.19 4.87 -20.88
CA GLY A 216 -1.20 4.63 -21.94
C GLY A 216 -1.44 3.27 -22.60
N ARG A 217 -0.50 2.32 -22.37
CA ARG A 217 -0.59 0.95 -22.93
C ARG A 217 -1.19 -0.06 -21.96
N MET A 218 -1.54 0.36 -20.73
CA MET A 218 -2.05 -0.51 -19.67
C MET A 218 -3.57 -0.49 -19.63
N ALA A 219 -4.19 -1.65 -19.40
CA ALA A 219 -5.58 -1.71 -18.98
C ALA A 219 -5.65 -1.39 -17.46
N VAL A 220 -6.63 -0.58 -17.06
CA VAL A 220 -6.87 -0.25 -15.65
C VAL A 220 -8.25 -0.72 -15.28
N LEU A 221 -8.31 -1.58 -14.28
CA LEU A 221 -9.53 -2.18 -13.76
C LEU A 221 -9.75 -1.68 -12.33
N ARG A 222 -10.97 -1.26 -12.03
CA ARG A 222 -11.39 -0.95 -10.66
C ARG A 222 -12.47 -1.95 -10.24
N TYR A 223 -12.25 -2.58 -9.11
CA TYR A 223 -13.16 -3.56 -8.53
C TYR A 223 -13.59 -3.10 -7.15
N ARG A 224 -14.85 -3.32 -6.81
CA ARG A 224 -15.32 -3.27 -5.42
C ARG A 224 -15.29 -4.67 -4.84
N LEU A 225 -14.81 -4.80 -3.61
CA LEU A 225 -14.90 -6.03 -2.87
C LEU A 225 -16.35 -6.24 -2.43
N ILE A 226 -16.85 -7.46 -2.60
CA ILE A 226 -18.18 -7.86 -2.18
C ILE A 226 -18.00 -8.70 -0.93
N ALA A 227 -18.74 -8.39 0.15
CA ALA A 227 -18.79 -9.25 1.31
C ALA A 227 -19.22 -10.67 0.86
N ALA A 228 -18.63 -11.70 1.46
CA ALA A 228 -19.08 -13.06 1.21
C ALA A 228 -20.58 -13.12 1.58
N GLU A 229 -21.46 -13.34 0.59
CA GLU A 229 -22.83 -13.69 0.88
C GLU A 229 -22.79 -15.03 1.60
N THR A 230 -23.34 -15.07 2.79
CA THR A 230 -23.59 -16.33 3.50
C THR A 230 -24.57 -17.11 2.62
N VAL A 231 -24.08 -18.20 2.01
CA VAL A 231 -24.92 -19.18 1.28
C VAL A 231 -25.70 -19.99 2.27
#